data_a936cbf97f9613b4a889e0b9cd06e377
#
_entry.id   a936cbf97f9613b4a889e0b9cd06e377
#
_cell.length_a   1.000
_cell.length_b   1.000
_cell.length_c   1.000
_cell.angle_alpha   90.00
_cell.angle_beta   90.00
_cell.angle_gamma   90.00
#
_symmetry.space_group_name_H-M   'P 1'
#
loop_
_entity.id
_entity.type
_entity.pdbx_description
1 polymer ?
#
loop_
_entity_poly.entity_id
_entity_poly.type
_entity_poly.pdbx_seq_one_letter_code
_entity_poly.pdbx_strand_id
1 'polypeptide(L)'
;MTDGGLTPDGTTTLHGTLTRLVPTTEADLDLLAGWFASPDFVTYWGGVPLSRTEVAANYVGRRRPRVQSYLVPAEDAPVGFAPFWYADEAGGGIDLVLQPDFQGRGLGPDATRALLAHLGGELGWRRVTVDPVRENVRAVRAWEKAGFRQVPSETGEPLMEFRFPSS
;
A
#
# COMPACT_ATOMS: atom_id res chain seq x y z
N MET A 1 -7.84 -22.96 -18.13
CA MET A 1 -6.79 -21.97 -18.06
C MET A 1 -6.45 -21.74 -16.61
N THR A 2 -5.24 -21.54 -16.42
CA THR A 2 -4.92 -21.15 -15.09
C THR A 2 -4.86 -19.63 -15.02
N ASP A 3 -5.21 -19.14 -13.92
CA ASP A 3 -5.28 -17.72 -13.67
C ASP A 3 -3.92 -17.14 -13.31
N GLY A 4 -2.87 -17.84 -13.61
CA GLY A 4 -1.53 -17.33 -13.35
C GLY A 4 -1.21 -17.20 -11.87
N GLY A 5 -1.91 -17.90 -11.03
CA GLY A 5 -1.68 -17.84 -9.60
C GLY A 5 -2.50 -16.80 -8.88
N LEU A 6 -3.49 -16.24 -9.54
CA LEU A 6 -4.43 -15.34 -8.87
C LEU A 6 -5.22 -16.08 -7.82
N THR A 7 -5.27 -15.57 -6.62
CA THR A 7 -6.06 -16.13 -5.55
C THR A 7 -6.88 -15.03 -4.88
N PRO A 8 -8.14 -15.33 -4.53
CA PRO A 8 -8.96 -14.33 -3.83
C PRO A 8 -8.44 -13.95 -2.46
N ASP A 9 -7.54 -14.74 -1.89
CA ASP A 9 -7.00 -14.46 -0.56
C ASP A 9 -5.80 -13.54 -0.57
N GLY A 10 -5.38 -13.06 -1.75
CA GLY A 10 -4.32 -12.08 -1.84
C GLY A 10 -2.90 -12.65 -1.73
N THR A 11 -2.72 -13.93 -2.07
CA THR A 11 -1.38 -14.54 -1.94
C THR A 11 -0.51 -14.37 -3.18
N THR A 12 -1.00 -13.67 -4.20
CA THR A 12 -0.27 -13.47 -5.45
C THR A 12 0.74 -12.34 -5.33
N THR A 13 1.97 -12.60 -5.75
CA THR A 13 2.97 -11.53 -5.87
C THR A 13 2.65 -10.64 -7.06
N LEU A 14 2.72 -9.34 -6.86
CA LEU A 14 2.50 -8.36 -7.92
C LEU A 14 3.87 -7.90 -8.45
N HIS A 15 3.93 -7.58 -9.74
CA HIS A 15 5.20 -7.23 -10.38
C HIS A 15 5.15 -5.85 -11.00
N GLY A 16 6.04 -4.96 -10.53
CA GLY A 16 6.35 -3.72 -11.19
C GLY A 16 7.55 -3.91 -12.12
N THR A 17 8.04 -2.83 -12.69
CA THR A 17 9.26 -2.84 -13.49
C THR A 17 10.50 -2.86 -12.60
N LEU A 18 10.46 -2.10 -11.51
CA LEU A 18 11.58 -1.96 -10.59
C LEU A 18 11.35 -2.69 -9.27
N THR A 19 10.10 -2.94 -8.93
CA THR A 19 9.72 -3.50 -7.64
C THR A 19 8.81 -4.70 -7.80
N ARG A 20 8.64 -5.43 -6.69
CA ARG A 20 7.59 -6.44 -6.56
C ARG A 20 6.79 -6.09 -5.31
N LEU A 21 5.60 -6.64 -5.21
CA LEU A 21 4.81 -6.58 -3.99
C LEU A 21 4.54 -8.02 -3.58
N VAL A 22 5.17 -8.43 -2.49
CA VAL A 22 5.11 -9.81 -2.01
C VAL A 22 4.19 -9.86 -0.80
N PRO A 23 3.12 -10.67 -0.84
CA PRO A 23 2.21 -10.74 0.31
C PRO A 23 2.94 -11.04 1.61
N THR A 24 2.65 -10.27 2.66
CA THR A 24 3.24 -10.49 3.97
C THR A 24 2.69 -11.76 4.61
N THR A 25 3.50 -12.39 5.44
CA THR A 25 3.11 -13.57 6.20
C THR A 25 3.59 -13.42 7.64
N GLU A 26 3.26 -14.39 8.49
CA GLU A 26 3.76 -14.41 9.87
C GLU A 26 5.29 -14.38 9.92
N ALA A 27 5.97 -14.89 8.90
CA ALA A 27 7.42 -14.89 8.84
C ALA A 27 8.00 -13.47 8.73
N ASP A 28 7.20 -12.50 8.31
CA ASP A 28 7.65 -11.11 8.15
C ASP A 28 7.43 -10.27 9.41
N LEU A 29 6.89 -10.87 10.47
CA LEU A 29 6.51 -10.11 11.65
C LEU A 29 7.69 -9.41 12.32
N ASP A 30 8.83 -10.09 12.45
CA ASP A 30 9.99 -9.48 13.09
C ASP A 30 10.47 -8.24 12.31
N LEU A 31 10.55 -8.35 11.00
CA LEU A 31 10.97 -7.24 10.16
C LEU A 31 9.99 -6.07 10.28
N LEU A 32 8.70 -6.34 10.12
CA LEU A 32 7.68 -5.30 10.15
C LEU A 32 7.57 -4.66 11.53
N ALA A 33 7.66 -5.45 12.59
CA ALA A 33 7.61 -4.90 13.95
C ALA A 33 8.78 -3.93 14.17
N GLY A 34 9.96 -4.26 13.66
CA GLY A 34 11.10 -3.37 13.74
C GLY A 34 10.89 -2.06 12.97
N TRP A 35 10.34 -2.17 11.76
CA TRP A 35 10.04 -0.98 10.96
C TRP A 35 9.02 -0.07 11.64
N PHE A 36 7.90 -0.62 12.07
CA PHE A 36 6.81 0.17 12.67
C PHE A 36 7.14 0.69 14.06
N ALA A 37 8.20 0.18 14.70
CA ALA A 37 8.71 0.73 15.95
C ALA A 37 9.65 1.92 15.71
N SER A 38 10.14 2.11 14.48
CA SER A 38 11.09 3.16 14.15
C SER A 38 10.36 4.48 13.88
N PRO A 39 10.69 5.56 14.60
CA PRO A 39 10.09 6.86 14.33
C PRO A 39 10.30 7.34 12.89
N ASP A 40 11.46 7.06 12.31
CA ASP A 40 11.75 7.49 10.94
C ASP A 40 10.85 6.83 9.93
N PHE A 41 10.55 5.55 10.12
CA PHE A 41 9.67 4.83 9.22
C PHE A 41 8.23 5.34 9.31
N VAL A 42 7.75 5.60 10.51
CA VAL A 42 6.34 5.96 10.72
C VAL A 42 6.05 7.45 10.64
N THR A 43 7.07 8.28 10.42
CA THR A 43 6.90 9.74 10.39
C THR A 43 5.71 10.15 9.52
N TYR A 44 5.55 9.54 8.38
CA TYR A 44 4.45 9.86 7.45
C TYR A 44 3.39 8.76 7.38
N TRP A 45 3.46 7.77 8.26
CA TRP A 45 2.43 6.73 8.36
C TRP A 45 1.29 7.14 9.30
N GLY A 46 1.41 8.19 9.99
CA GLY A 46 0.50 8.66 11.03
C GLY A 46 1.27 9.21 12.20
N GLY A 47 2.59 9.06 12.15
CA GLY A 47 3.49 9.61 13.14
C GLY A 47 3.59 8.85 14.45
N VAL A 48 2.87 7.74 14.58
CA VAL A 48 2.83 6.96 15.83
C VAL A 48 3.33 5.55 15.56
N PRO A 49 4.39 5.12 16.26
CA PRO A 49 4.87 3.74 16.13
C PRO A 49 3.79 2.74 16.53
N LEU A 50 3.82 1.57 15.89
CA LEU A 50 2.90 0.49 16.21
C LEU A 50 3.62 -0.59 17.01
N SER A 51 2.90 -1.18 17.95
CA SER A 51 3.42 -2.31 18.73
C SER A 51 3.48 -3.56 17.88
N ARG A 52 4.29 -4.52 18.31
CA ARG A 52 4.35 -5.83 17.67
C ARG A 52 2.97 -6.49 17.61
N THR A 53 2.19 -6.37 18.68
CA THR A 53 0.83 -6.93 18.73
C THR A 53 -0.06 -6.32 17.67
N GLU A 54 0.01 -5.00 17.47
CA GLU A 54 -0.76 -4.32 16.44
C GLU A 54 -0.35 -4.72 15.04
N VAL A 55 0.95 -4.84 14.79
CA VAL A 55 1.47 -5.29 13.49
C VAL A 55 1.01 -6.72 13.22
N ALA A 56 1.11 -7.59 14.21
CA ALA A 56 0.68 -8.98 14.05
C ALA A 56 -0.81 -9.09 13.76
N ALA A 57 -1.63 -8.27 14.42
CA ALA A 57 -3.07 -8.31 14.21
C ALA A 57 -3.48 -7.84 12.82
N ASN A 58 -2.75 -6.89 12.23
CA ASN A 58 -3.22 -6.18 11.05
C ASN A 58 -2.44 -6.47 9.76
N TYR A 59 -1.15 -6.82 9.82
CA TYR A 59 -0.29 -6.69 8.65
C TYR A 59 0.51 -7.93 8.28
N VAL A 60 0.15 -9.10 8.81
CA VAL A 60 0.82 -10.35 8.46
C VAL A 60 -0.14 -11.40 7.90
N GLY A 61 -1.26 -10.93 7.38
CA GLY A 61 -2.18 -11.79 6.67
C GLY A 61 -3.39 -12.29 7.46
N ARG A 62 -3.47 -11.96 8.74
CA ARG A 62 -4.56 -12.45 9.60
C ARG A 62 -5.93 -11.87 9.25
N ARG A 63 -5.96 -10.74 8.53
CA ARG A 63 -7.21 -10.07 8.16
C ARG A 63 -7.58 -10.26 6.69
N ARG A 64 -6.89 -11.17 5.99
CA ARG A 64 -7.27 -11.49 4.61
C ARG A 64 -8.68 -12.05 4.54
N PRO A 65 -9.39 -11.76 3.46
CA PRO A 65 -9.02 -10.92 2.33
C PRO A 65 -9.33 -9.44 2.54
N ARG A 66 -9.90 -9.06 3.69
CA ARG A 66 -10.33 -7.69 3.93
C ARG A 66 -9.18 -6.70 3.96
N VAL A 67 -8.06 -7.10 4.54
CA VAL A 67 -6.81 -6.32 4.54
C VAL A 67 -5.74 -7.21 3.97
N GLN A 68 -5.06 -6.71 2.96
CA GLN A 68 -3.91 -7.38 2.35
C GLN A 68 -2.71 -6.46 2.44
N SER A 69 -1.59 -7.01 2.85
CA SER A 69 -0.36 -6.24 2.98
C SER A 69 0.74 -6.87 2.15
N TYR A 70 1.67 -6.05 1.68
CA TYR A 70 2.80 -6.49 0.87
C TYR A 70 4.08 -5.89 1.38
N LEU A 71 5.14 -6.68 1.39
CA LEU A 71 6.49 -6.14 1.38
C LEU A 71 6.81 -5.71 -0.05
N VAL A 72 7.60 -4.67 -0.17
CA VAL A 72 8.04 -4.16 -1.47
C VAL A 72 9.54 -4.37 -1.55
N PRO A 73 10.02 -5.48 -2.15
CA PRO A 73 11.44 -5.65 -2.41
C PRO A 73 11.86 -4.93 -3.69
N ALA A 74 13.10 -4.46 -3.69
CA ALA A 74 13.78 -3.96 -4.87
C ALA A 74 15.23 -4.44 -4.77
N GLU A 75 15.77 -4.98 -5.86
CA GLU A 75 17.14 -5.48 -5.87
C GLU A 75 17.45 -6.43 -4.70
N ASP A 76 16.56 -7.36 -4.42
CA ASP A 76 16.72 -8.40 -3.40
C ASP A 76 16.66 -7.89 -1.95
N ALA A 77 16.26 -6.65 -1.72
CA ALA A 77 16.11 -6.12 -0.38
C ALA A 77 14.70 -5.58 -0.18
N PRO A 78 14.09 -5.80 1.00
CA PRO A 78 12.81 -5.18 1.30
C PRO A 78 13.02 -3.69 1.52
N VAL A 79 12.32 -2.86 0.73
CA VAL A 79 12.50 -1.42 0.77
C VAL A 79 11.26 -0.67 1.23
N GLY A 80 10.11 -1.36 1.30
CA GLY A 80 8.89 -0.70 1.69
C GLY A 80 7.76 -1.66 2.03
N PHE A 81 6.61 -1.07 2.32
CA PHE A 81 5.43 -1.77 2.76
C PHE A 81 4.21 -1.10 2.14
N ALA A 82 3.27 -1.90 1.66
CA ALA A 82 2.07 -1.40 0.99
C ALA A 82 0.87 -2.26 1.37
N PRO A 83 -0.10 -1.71 2.09
CA PRO A 83 -1.36 -2.41 2.35
C PRO A 83 -2.47 -1.90 1.44
N PHE A 84 -3.50 -2.72 1.27
CA PHE A 84 -4.81 -2.23 0.84
C PHE A 84 -5.89 -2.82 1.73
N TRP A 85 -7.06 -2.18 1.75
CA TRP A 85 -8.19 -2.68 2.51
C TRP A 85 -9.49 -2.33 1.80
N TYR A 86 -10.48 -3.22 1.94
CA TYR A 86 -11.80 -2.98 1.38
C TYR A 86 -12.59 -2.03 2.25
N ALA A 87 -13.21 -1.03 1.65
CA ALA A 87 -14.16 -0.15 2.32
C ALA A 87 -15.60 -0.49 1.93
N ASP A 88 -15.81 -0.80 0.64
CA ASP A 88 -17.11 -1.18 0.10
C ASP A 88 -16.89 -1.95 -1.21
N GLU A 89 -17.98 -2.22 -1.93
CA GLU A 89 -17.92 -2.99 -3.18
C GLU A 89 -17.16 -2.24 -4.29
N ALA A 90 -17.10 -0.92 -4.23
CA ALA A 90 -16.43 -0.13 -5.25
C ALA A 90 -14.91 -0.09 -5.06
N GLY A 91 -14.43 -0.44 -3.88
CA GLY A 91 -13.00 -0.44 -3.59
C GLY A 91 -12.71 -0.10 -2.14
N GLY A 92 -11.58 0.54 -1.93
CA GLY A 92 -11.16 0.88 -0.58
C GLY A 92 -9.92 1.78 -0.59
N GLY A 93 -9.08 1.60 0.40
CA GLY A 93 -7.89 2.42 0.57
C GLY A 93 -6.60 1.66 0.32
N ILE A 94 -5.56 2.41 0.06
CA ILE A 94 -4.19 1.89 -0.02
C ILE A 94 -3.28 2.83 0.74
N ASP A 95 -2.09 2.34 1.03
CA ASP A 95 -1.00 3.20 1.47
C ASP A 95 0.31 2.61 0.95
N LEU A 96 1.37 3.37 1.06
CA LEU A 96 2.69 2.93 0.65
C LEU A 96 3.71 3.73 1.45
N VAL A 97 4.62 3.03 2.09
CA VAL A 97 5.73 3.66 2.79
C VAL A 97 7.02 2.98 2.37
N LEU A 98 8.03 3.79 2.04
CA LEU A 98 9.36 3.31 1.71
C LEU A 98 10.31 3.65 2.84
N GLN A 99 11.31 2.79 3.04
CA GLN A 99 12.42 3.13 3.92
C GLN A 99 13.07 4.43 3.45
N PRO A 100 13.49 5.32 4.37
CA PRO A 100 14.00 6.64 3.97
C PRO A 100 15.09 6.60 2.92
N ASP A 101 16.01 5.64 2.99
CA ASP A 101 17.12 5.54 2.06
C ASP A 101 16.70 5.15 0.64
N PHE A 102 15.48 4.70 0.46
CA PHE A 102 14.98 4.25 -0.84
C PHE A 102 13.98 5.20 -1.48
N GLN A 103 13.75 6.35 -0.87
CA GLN A 103 12.86 7.36 -1.43
C GLN A 103 13.56 8.12 -2.56
N GLY A 104 12.77 8.64 -3.50
CA GLY A 104 13.30 9.45 -4.59
C GLY A 104 13.97 8.68 -5.72
N ARG A 105 13.77 7.38 -5.80
CA ARG A 105 14.40 6.53 -6.83
C ARG A 105 13.38 5.95 -7.83
N GLY A 106 12.14 6.43 -7.82
CA GLY A 106 11.10 5.91 -8.70
C GLY A 106 10.44 4.62 -8.23
N LEU A 107 10.81 4.12 -7.05
CA LEU A 107 10.28 2.86 -6.54
C LEU A 107 8.82 2.99 -6.09
N GLY A 108 8.48 4.11 -5.46
CA GLY A 108 7.11 4.36 -5.03
C GLY A 108 6.12 4.39 -6.18
N PRO A 109 6.35 5.19 -7.22
CA PRO A 109 5.49 5.19 -8.40
C PRO A 109 5.40 3.83 -9.07
N ASP A 110 6.50 3.09 -9.14
CA ASP A 110 6.51 1.76 -9.74
C ASP A 110 5.62 0.78 -8.97
N ALA A 111 5.78 0.75 -7.64
CA ALA A 111 4.97 -0.12 -6.79
C ALA A 111 3.49 0.29 -6.83
N THR A 112 3.22 1.59 -6.85
CA THR A 112 1.84 2.10 -6.94
C THR A 112 1.18 1.65 -8.24
N ARG A 113 1.87 1.72 -9.37
CA ARG A 113 1.32 1.27 -10.64
C ARG A 113 0.98 -0.22 -10.60
N ALA A 114 1.86 -1.04 -10.03
CA ALA A 114 1.63 -2.47 -9.92
C ALA A 114 0.41 -2.76 -9.05
N LEU A 115 0.28 -2.04 -7.93
CA LEU A 115 -0.85 -2.22 -7.03
C LEU A 115 -2.16 -1.78 -7.68
N LEU A 116 -2.17 -0.62 -8.33
CA LEU A 116 -3.38 -0.14 -9.00
C LEU A 116 -3.81 -1.08 -10.14
N ALA A 117 -2.86 -1.62 -10.88
CA ALA A 117 -3.19 -2.58 -11.94
C ALA A 117 -3.89 -3.82 -11.38
N HIS A 118 -3.45 -4.29 -10.22
CA HIS A 118 -4.08 -5.44 -9.55
C HIS A 118 -5.49 -5.08 -9.06
N LEU A 119 -5.63 -3.94 -8.40
CA LEU A 119 -6.92 -3.54 -7.83
C LEU A 119 -7.97 -3.31 -8.90
N GLY A 120 -7.63 -2.62 -9.97
CA GLY A 120 -8.57 -2.33 -11.05
C GLY A 120 -8.75 -3.49 -12.02
N GLY A 121 -7.64 -4.14 -12.39
CA GLY A 121 -7.67 -5.18 -13.42
C GLY A 121 -8.11 -6.53 -12.91
N GLU A 122 -7.69 -6.91 -11.73
CA GLU A 122 -7.93 -8.25 -11.21
C GLU A 122 -9.05 -8.28 -10.17
N LEU A 123 -9.09 -7.28 -9.27
CA LEU A 123 -10.14 -7.22 -8.27
C LEU A 123 -11.36 -6.44 -8.70
N GLY A 124 -11.28 -5.72 -9.83
CA GLY A 124 -12.43 -5.00 -10.37
C GLY A 124 -12.82 -3.76 -9.58
N TRP A 125 -11.91 -3.20 -8.80
CA TRP A 125 -12.21 -1.97 -8.06
C TRP A 125 -12.50 -0.82 -9.03
N ARG A 126 -13.40 0.05 -8.61
CA ARG A 126 -13.74 1.24 -9.39
C ARG A 126 -13.05 2.48 -8.84
N ARG A 127 -12.68 2.49 -7.55
CA ARG A 127 -11.99 3.62 -6.93
C ARG A 127 -11.07 3.16 -5.81
N VAL A 128 -10.05 3.99 -5.58
CA VAL A 128 -9.06 3.80 -4.53
C VAL A 128 -8.86 5.13 -3.84
N THR A 129 -8.72 5.12 -2.51
CA THR A 129 -8.43 6.34 -1.76
C THR A 129 -7.09 6.25 -1.06
N VAL A 130 -6.48 7.42 -0.82
CA VAL A 130 -5.31 7.60 0.03
C VAL A 130 -5.57 8.80 0.94
N ASP A 131 -5.01 8.77 2.13
CA ASP A 131 -5.18 9.84 3.11
C ASP A 131 -3.84 10.32 3.65
N PRO A 132 -3.02 10.94 2.78
CA PRO A 132 -1.70 11.43 3.21
C PRO A 132 -1.83 12.47 4.31
N VAL A 133 -0.87 12.49 5.23
CA VAL A 133 -0.85 13.59 6.20
C VAL A 133 -0.53 14.89 5.48
N ARG A 134 -1.20 15.97 5.91
CA ARG A 134 -1.11 17.28 5.23
C ARG A 134 0.32 17.78 5.08
N GLU A 135 1.14 17.56 6.09
CA GLU A 135 2.52 18.01 6.12
C GLU A 135 3.41 17.26 5.13
N ASN A 136 2.98 16.11 4.66
CA ASN A 136 3.73 15.33 3.70
C ASN A 136 3.43 15.79 2.26
N VAL A 137 3.89 16.99 1.92
CA VAL A 137 3.66 17.58 0.60
C VAL A 137 4.20 16.69 -0.51
N ARG A 138 5.32 16.01 -0.26
CA ARG A 138 5.93 15.12 -1.23
C ARG A 138 5.01 13.94 -1.57
N ALA A 139 4.36 13.35 -0.56
CA ALA A 139 3.41 12.26 -0.79
C ALA A 139 2.19 12.76 -1.56
N VAL A 140 1.65 13.92 -1.18
CA VAL A 140 0.50 14.49 -1.89
C VAL A 140 0.83 14.67 -3.38
N ARG A 141 1.99 15.22 -3.68
CA ARG A 141 2.42 15.39 -5.08
C ARG A 141 2.61 14.07 -5.80
N ALA A 142 3.15 13.07 -5.11
CA ALA A 142 3.35 11.75 -5.70
C ALA A 142 2.00 11.11 -6.04
N TRP A 143 1.03 11.22 -5.14
CA TRP A 143 -0.31 10.70 -5.43
C TRP A 143 -0.97 11.44 -6.58
N GLU A 144 -0.82 12.77 -6.63
CA GLU A 144 -1.34 13.55 -7.77
C GLU A 144 -0.73 13.08 -9.10
N LYS A 145 0.56 12.84 -9.12
CA LYS A 145 1.24 12.31 -10.31
C LYS A 145 0.73 10.93 -10.71
N ALA A 146 0.33 10.12 -9.73
CA ALA A 146 -0.22 8.81 -9.99
C ALA A 146 -1.67 8.85 -10.48
N GLY A 147 -2.30 10.03 -10.48
CA GLY A 147 -3.66 10.20 -10.98
C GLY A 147 -4.71 10.40 -9.90
N PHE A 148 -4.30 10.51 -8.65
CA PHE A 148 -5.23 10.78 -7.56
C PHE A 148 -5.59 12.26 -7.54
N ARG A 149 -6.83 12.56 -7.13
CA ARG A 149 -7.33 13.93 -6.99
C ARG A 149 -7.87 14.13 -5.59
N GLN A 150 -7.69 15.32 -5.04
CA GLN A 150 -8.26 15.65 -3.75
C GLN A 150 -9.78 15.67 -3.85
N VAL A 151 -10.43 15.11 -2.83
CA VAL A 151 -11.89 15.06 -2.71
C VAL A 151 -12.29 15.58 -1.34
N PRO A 152 -13.56 15.96 -1.15
CA PRO A 152 -14.02 16.41 0.16
C PRO A 152 -13.80 15.34 1.23
N SER A 153 -13.43 15.78 2.43
CA SER A 153 -13.15 14.91 3.56
C SER A 153 -13.92 15.41 4.77
N GLU A 154 -14.56 14.50 5.50
CA GLU A 154 -15.31 14.84 6.71
C GLU A 154 -14.41 15.15 7.89
N THR A 155 -13.15 14.71 7.84
CA THR A 155 -12.22 14.86 8.96
C THR A 155 -11.42 16.15 8.88
N GLY A 156 -11.45 16.86 7.74
CA GLY A 156 -10.58 18.00 7.50
C GLY A 156 -9.17 17.64 7.08
N GLU A 157 -8.78 16.37 7.16
CA GLU A 157 -7.50 15.91 6.68
C GLU A 157 -7.57 15.60 5.18
N PRO A 158 -6.45 15.67 4.44
CA PRO A 158 -6.47 15.39 3.01
C PRO A 158 -6.99 13.99 2.72
N LEU A 159 -7.86 13.93 1.72
CA LEU A 159 -8.34 12.66 1.17
C LEU A 159 -8.21 12.77 -0.35
N MET A 160 -7.63 11.76 -0.96
CA MET A 160 -7.42 11.74 -2.40
C MET A 160 -8.01 10.47 -2.98
N GLU A 161 -8.50 10.57 -4.22
CA GLU A 161 -9.19 9.45 -4.85
C GLU A 161 -8.66 9.24 -6.27
N PHE A 162 -8.49 7.98 -6.63
CA PHE A 162 -8.21 7.55 -7.99
C PHE A 162 -9.43 6.75 -8.49
N ARG A 163 -9.90 7.07 -9.69
CA ARG A 163 -10.99 6.33 -10.31
C ARG A 163 -10.48 5.58 -11.52
N PHE A 164 -10.80 4.29 -11.56
CA PHE A 164 -10.44 3.48 -12.71
C PHE A 164 -11.35 3.81 -13.88
N PRO A 165 -10.82 3.81 -15.12
CA PRO A 165 -11.67 4.05 -16.28
C PRO A 165 -12.77 3.01 -16.38
N SER A 166 -13.94 3.45 -16.82
CA SER A 166 -15.03 2.53 -17.12
C SER A 166 -14.68 1.74 -18.38
N SER A 167 -14.96 0.46 -18.36
CA SER A 167 -14.73 -0.40 -19.52
C SER A 167 -16.01 -0.57 -20.34
#